data_43fcc8e9230e5c9951930889574a1122
#
_entry.id   43fcc8e9230e5c9951930889574a1122
#
_cell.length_a   1.000
_cell.length_b   1.000
_cell.length_c   1.000
_cell.angle_alpha   90.00
_cell.angle_beta   90.00
_cell.angle_gamma   90.00
#
_symmetry.space_group_name_H-M   'P 1'
#
loop_
_entity.id
_entity.type
_entity.pdbx_description
1 polymer ?
#
loop_
_entity_poly.entity_id
_entity_poly.type
_entity_poly.pdbx_seq_one_letter_code
_entity_poly.pdbx_strand_id
1 'polypeptide(L)'
;PIGYADGYLRAFSNRGVMLVNGCPAPVLGRVSMDLTTIDLSHTPMASVGDDAVVLDSDPLSAASVYRLAEWAGTIPYEIISRIGSRVKRVAIDPVESEEISAIADDQADED
;
A
#
# COMPACT_ATOMS: atom_id res chain seq x y z
N PRO A 1 -2.39 -0.45 -10.90
CA PRO A 1 -3.39 0.59 -11.18
C PRO A 1 -3.74 1.40 -9.94
N ILE A 2 -2.76 2.11 -9.38
CA ILE A 2 -2.98 3.01 -8.28
C ILE A 2 -2.05 4.20 -8.45
N GLY A 3 -2.54 5.37 -8.17
CA GLY A 3 -1.77 6.58 -8.28
C GLY A 3 -2.29 7.67 -7.37
N TYR A 4 -1.91 8.92 -7.63
CA TYR A 4 -2.22 9.98 -6.67
C TYR A 4 -3.72 10.30 -6.62
N ALA A 5 -4.48 9.94 -7.64
CA ALA A 5 -5.93 10.13 -7.59
C ALA A 5 -6.55 9.19 -6.55
N ASP A 6 -5.84 8.13 -6.14
CA ASP A 6 -6.31 7.21 -5.15
C ASP A 6 -5.75 7.52 -3.77
N GLY A 7 -4.87 8.49 -3.68
CA GLY A 7 -4.22 8.83 -2.42
C GLY A 7 -2.78 8.36 -2.28
N TYR A 8 -2.23 7.69 -3.30
CA TYR A 8 -0.84 7.28 -3.25
C TYR A 8 -0.01 8.45 -3.79
N LEU A 9 0.52 9.26 -2.92
CA LEU A 9 0.99 10.59 -3.24
C LEU A 9 2.21 10.62 -4.17
N ARG A 10 2.31 11.69 -4.95
CA ARG A 10 3.48 11.89 -5.81
C ARG A 10 4.77 11.96 -5.01
N ALA A 11 4.70 12.34 -3.75
CA ALA A 11 5.88 12.38 -2.89
C ALA A 11 6.51 11.00 -2.71
N PHE A 12 5.79 9.92 -3.02
CA PHE A 12 6.33 8.58 -2.90
C PHE A 12 7.09 8.14 -4.15
N SER A 13 7.17 9.00 -5.15
CA SER A 13 7.92 8.71 -6.38
C SER A 13 9.37 8.36 -6.05
N ASN A 14 9.83 7.24 -6.55
CA ASN A 14 11.18 6.75 -6.33
C ASN A 14 11.54 6.51 -4.85
N ARG A 15 10.57 6.54 -3.95
CA ARG A 15 10.83 6.34 -2.53
C ARG A 15 9.95 5.28 -1.92
N GLY A 16 8.72 5.18 -2.36
CA GLY A 16 7.77 4.26 -1.77
C GLY A 16 8.18 2.82 -2.03
N VAL A 17 7.68 1.93 -1.19
CA VAL A 17 7.91 0.50 -1.34
C VAL A 17 6.57 -0.16 -1.12
N MET A 18 6.21 -1.06 -2.02
CA MET A 18 5.02 -1.87 -1.85
C MET A 18 5.47 -3.28 -1.53
N LEU A 19 4.58 -4.13 -1.07
CA LEU A 19 4.89 -5.52 -0.83
C LEU A 19 4.12 -6.37 -1.82
N VAL A 20 4.81 -7.24 -2.53
CA VAL A 20 4.17 -8.18 -3.44
C VAL A 20 4.61 -9.56 -2.99
N ASN A 21 3.65 -10.41 -2.65
CA ASN A 21 3.93 -11.73 -2.12
C ASN A 21 4.88 -11.66 -0.92
N GLY A 22 4.72 -10.62 -0.10
CA GLY A 22 5.54 -10.45 1.09
C GLY A 22 6.94 -9.90 0.85
N CYS A 23 7.28 -9.60 -0.39
CA CYS A 23 8.62 -9.10 -0.73
C CYS A 23 8.57 -7.64 -1.12
N PRO A 24 9.58 -6.87 -0.77
CA PRO A 24 9.57 -5.44 -1.09
C PRO A 24 9.67 -5.20 -2.59
N ALA A 25 8.87 -4.27 -3.06
CA ALA A 25 8.83 -3.88 -4.47
C ALA A 25 8.90 -2.37 -4.52
N PRO A 26 10.11 -1.82 -4.70
CA PRO A 26 10.27 -0.36 -4.67
C PRO A 26 9.59 0.33 -5.85
N VAL A 27 9.11 1.53 -5.60
CA VAL A 27 8.49 2.33 -6.63
C VAL A 27 9.57 2.87 -7.56
N LEU A 28 9.39 2.70 -8.85
CA LEU A 28 10.31 3.19 -9.85
C LEU A 28 9.68 4.38 -10.54
N GLY A 29 10.38 5.49 -10.56
CA GLY A 29 9.92 6.67 -11.26
C GLY A 29 8.83 7.40 -10.51
N ARG A 30 8.08 8.20 -11.24
CA ARG A 30 7.06 9.04 -10.63
C ARG A 30 5.74 8.35 -10.52
N VAL A 31 5.06 8.61 -9.41
CA VAL A 31 3.68 8.15 -9.25
C VAL A 31 2.82 9.03 -10.15
N SER A 32 2.06 8.43 -11.04
CA SER A 32 1.15 9.20 -11.90
C SER A 32 -0.24 9.23 -11.29
N MET A 33 -1.18 9.79 -12.02
CA MET A 33 -2.53 9.93 -11.50
C MET A 33 -3.15 8.56 -11.21
N ASP A 34 -2.97 7.61 -12.08
CA ASP A 34 -3.65 6.33 -11.97
C ASP A 34 -2.73 5.11 -11.91
N LEU A 35 -1.45 5.28 -12.10
CA LEU A 35 -0.53 4.15 -12.20
C LEU A 35 0.74 4.39 -11.41
N THR A 36 1.31 3.31 -10.94
CA THR A 36 2.60 3.32 -10.26
C THR A 36 3.38 2.11 -10.75
N THR A 37 4.64 2.31 -11.10
CA THR A 37 5.50 1.23 -11.54
C THR A 37 6.36 0.78 -10.38
N ILE A 38 6.46 -0.51 -10.18
CA ILE A 38 7.26 -1.05 -9.08
C ILE A 38 8.26 -2.07 -9.62
N ASP A 39 9.35 -2.25 -8.87
CA ASP A 39 10.41 -3.17 -9.25
C ASP A 39 10.13 -4.54 -8.65
N LEU A 40 9.97 -5.54 -9.48
CA LEU A 40 9.69 -6.89 -9.02
C LEU A 40 10.92 -7.80 -9.06
N SER A 41 12.11 -7.22 -9.11
CA SER A 41 13.31 -8.06 -9.20
C SER A 41 13.49 -8.93 -7.98
N HIS A 42 12.92 -8.57 -6.84
CA HIS A 42 13.00 -9.39 -5.64
C HIS A 42 11.82 -10.37 -5.53
N THR A 43 10.93 -10.40 -6.50
CA THR A 43 9.76 -11.27 -6.48
C THR A 43 9.56 -11.87 -7.86
N PRO A 44 10.50 -12.71 -8.28
CA PRO A 44 10.46 -13.20 -9.67
C PRO A 44 9.24 -14.06 -9.98
N MET A 45 8.57 -14.58 -8.96
CA MET A 45 7.39 -15.40 -9.23
C MET A 45 6.10 -14.58 -9.26
N ALA A 46 6.18 -13.28 -9.13
CA ALA A 46 4.99 -12.43 -9.15
C ALA A 46 4.37 -12.45 -10.53
N SER A 47 3.06 -12.41 -10.57
CA SER A 47 2.36 -12.39 -11.85
C SER A 47 1.19 -11.43 -11.77
N VAL A 48 0.68 -11.09 -12.93
CA VAL A 48 -0.47 -10.18 -13.03
C VAL A 48 -1.63 -10.79 -12.25
N GLY A 49 -2.25 -9.99 -11.42
CA GLY A 49 -3.33 -10.45 -10.58
C GLY A 49 -2.92 -10.68 -9.14
N ASP A 50 -1.62 -10.71 -8.87
CA ASP A 50 -1.16 -10.84 -7.48
C ASP A 50 -1.46 -9.55 -6.74
N ASP A 51 -1.68 -9.66 -5.44
CA ASP A 51 -1.98 -8.49 -4.63
C ASP A 51 -0.72 -7.75 -4.26
N ALA A 52 -0.84 -6.45 -4.16
CA ALA A 52 0.25 -5.61 -3.68
C ALA A 52 -0.24 -4.84 -2.46
N VAL A 53 0.54 -4.87 -1.38
CA VAL A 53 0.23 -4.08 -0.21
C VAL A 53 0.84 -2.70 -0.43
N VAL A 54 -0.02 -1.70 -0.50
CA VAL A 54 0.41 -0.34 -0.85
C VAL A 54 0.73 0.47 0.40
N LEU A 55 -0.04 0.31 1.45
CA LEU A 55 0.15 0.95 2.74
C LEU A 55 -0.06 -0.08 3.82
N ASP A 56 0.77 -0.03 4.85
CA ASP A 56 0.65 -0.97 5.94
C ASP A 56 0.71 -0.20 7.24
N SER A 57 -0.11 -0.55 8.19
CA SER A 57 -0.11 0.10 9.48
C SER A 57 0.99 -0.44 10.39
N ASP A 58 1.64 -1.53 10.04
CA ASP A 58 2.72 -2.09 10.83
C ASP A 58 3.97 -1.22 10.67
N PRO A 59 4.47 -0.62 11.73
CA PRO A 59 5.63 0.26 11.61
C PRO A 59 6.90 -0.45 11.13
N LEU A 60 6.93 -1.76 11.23
CA LEU A 60 8.09 -2.51 10.77
C LEU A 60 7.99 -2.95 9.32
N SER A 61 6.87 -2.72 8.68
CA SER A 61 6.67 -3.13 7.29
C SER A 61 7.46 -2.23 6.34
N ALA A 62 7.92 -2.78 5.25
CA ALA A 62 8.57 -1.98 4.22
C ALA A 62 7.58 -1.01 3.58
N ALA A 63 6.29 -1.32 3.64
CA ALA A 63 5.26 -0.44 3.10
C ALA A 63 4.60 0.39 4.20
N SER A 64 5.31 0.63 5.30
CA SER A 64 4.75 1.29 6.48
C SER A 64 4.24 2.69 6.17
N VAL A 65 3.04 2.98 6.62
CA VAL A 65 2.45 4.30 6.46
C VAL A 65 3.26 5.34 7.25
N TYR A 66 3.95 4.91 8.30
CA TYR A 66 4.78 5.84 9.08
C TYR A 66 5.97 6.32 8.25
N ARG A 67 6.60 5.40 7.50
CA ARG A 67 7.70 5.78 6.65
C ARG A 67 7.23 6.63 5.49
N LEU A 68 6.09 6.28 4.91
CA LEU A 68 5.56 7.08 3.80
C LEU A 68 5.23 8.49 4.27
N ALA A 69 4.72 8.62 5.49
CA ALA A 69 4.39 9.94 6.02
C ALA A 69 5.65 10.78 6.19
N GLU A 70 6.74 10.16 6.62
CA GLU A 70 7.99 10.88 6.74
C GLU A 70 8.43 11.41 5.39
N TRP A 71 8.39 10.59 4.37
CA TRP A 71 8.81 11.03 3.04
C TRP A 71 7.92 12.13 2.49
N ALA A 72 6.66 12.14 2.86
CA ALA A 72 5.74 13.16 2.40
C ALA A 72 5.76 14.40 3.29
N GLY A 73 6.49 14.37 4.39
CA GLY A 73 6.55 15.51 5.30
C GLY A 73 5.27 15.69 6.08
N THR A 74 4.61 14.63 6.45
CA THR A 74 3.33 14.72 7.13
C THR A 74 3.20 13.59 8.16
N ILE A 75 1.99 13.35 8.64
CA ILE A 75 1.73 12.32 9.65
C ILE A 75 0.89 11.20 9.02
N PRO A 76 0.94 10.00 9.58
CA PRO A 76 0.20 8.87 9.01
C PRO A 76 -1.29 9.13 8.85
N TYR A 77 -1.90 9.82 9.78
CA TYR A 77 -3.32 10.10 9.70
C TYR A 77 -3.66 10.87 8.42
N GLU A 78 -2.81 11.79 8.02
CA GLU A 78 -3.06 12.55 6.83
C GLU A 78 -2.93 11.69 5.57
N ILE A 79 -2.02 10.75 5.56
CA ILE A 79 -1.90 9.83 4.44
C ILE A 79 -3.18 9.02 4.32
N ILE A 80 -3.68 8.49 5.42
CA ILE A 80 -4.85 7.64 5.41
C ILE A 80 -6.09 8.44 5.02
N SER A 81 -6.20 9.69 5.47
CA SER A 81 -7.38 10.47 5.18
C SER A 81 -7.47 10.91 3.73
N ARG A 82 -6.37 10.78 2.98
CA ARG A 82 -6.37 11.14 1.58
C ARG A 82 -6.70 10.00 0.64
N ILE A 83 -6.98 8.82 1.18
CA ILE A 83 -7.34 7.69 0.34
C ILE A 83 -8.63 8.03 -0.40
N GLY A 84 -8.58 7.90 -1.70
CA GLY A 84 -9.67 8.35 -2.56
C GLY A 84 -10.89 7.47 -2.54
N SER A 85 -11.96 7.96 -3.12
CA SER A 85 -13.24 7.26 -3.08
C SER A 85 -13.27 6.02 -3.97
N ARG A 86 -12.31 5.87 -4.87
CA ARG A 86 -12.28 4.66 -5.70
C ARG A 86 -11.78 3.46 -4.91
N VAL A 87 -11.17 3.69 -3.74
CA VAL A 87 -10.66 2.61 -2.92
C VAL A 87 -11.79 2.09 -2.04
N LYS A 88 -12.07 0.81 -2.16
CA LYS A 88 -13.15 0.21 -1.39
C LYS A 88 -12.75 0.09 0.07
N ARG A 89 -13.63 0.42 0.97
CA ARG A 89 -13.36 0.32 2.40
C ARG A 89 -14.06 -0.90 2.95
N VAL A 90 -13.34 -1.65 3.75
CA VAL A 90 -13.89 -2.83 4.36
C VAL A 90 -13.67 -2.73 5.84
N ALA A 91 -14.74 -2.83 6.61
CA ALA A 91 -14.62 -2.77 8.06
C ALA A 91 -14.32 -4.17 8.57
N ILE A 92 -13.26 -4.31 9.38
CA ILE A 92 -12.92 -5.59 9.94
C ILE A 92 -13.12 -5.50 11.43
N ASP A 93 -13.90 -6.45 11.96
CA ASP A 93 -14.15 -6.52 13.38
C ASP A 93 -12.83 -6.76 14.09
N PRO A 94 -12.51 -6.08 15.15
CA PRO A 94 -11.23 -6.28 15.83
C PRO A 94 -10.97 -7.75 16.21
N VAL A 95 -12.00 -8.47 16.58
CA VAL A 95 -11.81 -9.86 16.92
C VAL A 95 -11.47 -10.64 15.68
N GLU A 96 -12.12 -10.35 14.58
CA GLU A 96 -11.81 -11.04 13.37
C GLU A 96 -10.44 -10.67 12.89
N SER A 97 -10.04 -9.47 13.02
CA SER A 97 -8.75 -9.11 12.49
C SER A 97 -7.65 -9.79 13.28
N GLU A 98 -7.88 -10.15 14.53
CA GLU A 98 -6.87 -10.87 15.22
C GLU A 98 -6.84 -12.31 14.77
N GLU A 99 -7.98 -12.91 14.55
CA GLU A 99 -8.00 -14.26 14.13
C GLU A 99 -7.50 -14.44 12.74
N ILE A 100 -7.79 -13.56 11.88
CA ILE A 100 -7.39 -13.78 10.52
C ILE A 100 -6.33 -12.85 10.10
N SER A 101 -5.67 -12.18 10.97
CA SER A 101 -4.72 -11.17 10.59
C SER A 101 -3.72 -11.70 9.61
N ALA A 102 -3.49 -12.94 9.64
CA ALA A 102 -2.54 -13.45 8.72
C ALA A 102 -3.10 -13.58 7.34
N ILE A 103 -4.36 -13.66 7.22
CA ILE A 103 -4.82 -13.82 5.88
C ILE A 103 -5.62 -12.72 5.51
N ALA A 104 -5.91 -11.91 6.38
CA ALA A 104 -6.79 -10.98 6.09
C ALA A 104 -6.48 -9.89 5.36
N ASP A 105 -5.35 -9.53 5.35
CA ASP A 105 -5.10 -8.40 4.69
C ASP A 105 -5.70 -8.36 3.48
N ASP A 106 -5.77 -9.37 2.93
CA ASP A 106 -6.12 -9.26 1.65
C ASP A 106 -7.53 -9.28 1.56
N GLN A 107 -8.24 -9.71 2.40
CA GLN A 107 -9.48 -9.69 2.20
C GLN A 107 -10.10 -8.60 2.65
N ALA A 108 -9.49 -7.85 3.09
CA ALA A 108 -9.93 -6.73 3.47
C ALA A 108 -10.62 -6.10 2.52
N ASP A 109 -11.41 -6.32 1.92
CA ASP A 109 -11.87 -5.55 1.02
C ASP A 109 -13.22 -5.67 0.83
N GLU A 110 -14.09 -5.92 1.52
CA GLU A 110 -15.30 -5.90 1.17
C GLU A 110 -15.89 -4.90 1.82
N ASP A 111 -16.50 -4.23 1.88
CA ASP A 111 -16.95 -3.21 2.47
C ASP A 111 -18.07 -3.25 2.95
#